data_3c7fa795208b8655c2ea42c2529a91e1
#
_entry.id   3c7fa795208b8655c2ea42c2529a91e1
#
_cell.length_a   1.000
_cell.length_b   1.000
_cell.length_c   1.000
_cell.angle_alpha   90.00
_cell.angle_beta   90.00
_cell.angle_gamma   90.00
#
_symmetry.space_group_name_H-M   'P 1'
#
loop_
_entity.id
_entity.type
_entity.pdbx_description
1 polymer ?
#
loop_
_entity_poly.entity_id
_entity_poly.type
_entity_poly.pdbx_seq_one_letter_code
_entity_poly.pdbx_strand_id
1 'polypeptide(L)' 'ERAHIESVLRRCAWTIEGAGQAAARLGLRPSTLRNRMRKLGIGRPKSG' A
#
# COMPACT_ATOMS: atom_id res chain seq x y z
N GLU A 1 -5.64 2.93 11.05
CA GLU A 1 -5.11 3.38 9.76
C GLU A 1 -4.21 2.36 9.09
N ARG A 2 -3.37 1.70 9.88
CA ARG A 2 -2.53 0.63 9.34
C ARG A 2 -3.39 -0.47 8.71
N ALA A 3 -4.43 -0.88 9.41
CA ALA A 3 -5.31 -1.93 8.92
C ALA A 3 -5.98 -1.52 7.61
N HIS A 4 -6.36 -0.25 7.50
CA HIS A 4 -6.99 0.25 6.30
C HIS A 4 -6.03 0.19 5.11
N ILE A 5 -4.80 0.64 5.31
CA ILE A 5 -3.78 0.62 4.26
C ILE A 5 -3.48 -0.82 3.83
N GLU A 6 -3.31 -1.71 4.81
CA GLU A 6 -3.05 -3.12 4.52
C GLU A 6 -4.19 -3.74 3.73
N SER A 7 -5.42 -3.42 4.09
CA SER A 7 -6.59 -3.94 3.40
C SER A 7 -6.59 -3.54 1.93
N VAL A 8 -6.28 -2.28 1.66
CA VAL A 8 -6.22 -1.79 0.29
C VAL A 8 -5.09 -2.45 -0.49
N LEU A 9 -3.93 -2.60 0.16
CA LEU A 9 -2.79 -3.25 -0.49
C LEU A 9 -3.08 -4.69 -0.85
N ARG A 10 -3.76 -5.42 0.02
CA ARG A 10 -4.12 -6.81 -0.27
C ARG A 10 -5.05 -6.90 -1.47
N ARG A 11 -6.01 -5.97 -1.57
CA ARG A 11 -6.94 -5.95 -2.70
C ARG A 11 -6.24 -5.64 -4.01
N CYS A 12 -5.14 -4.89 -3.94
CA CYS A 12 -4.37 -4.51 -5.12
C CYS A 12 -3.18 -5.44 -5.37
N ALA A 13 -3.12 -6.57 -4.66
CA ALA A 13 -2.02 -7.52 -4.75
C ALA A 13 -0.67 -6.83 -4.52
N TRP A 14 -0.66 -5.87 -3.58
CA TRP A 14 0.53 -5.11 -3.19
C TRP A 14 1.10 -4.24 -4.30
N THR A 15 0.31 -3.97 -5.33
CA THR A 15 0.70 -3.05 -6.39
C THR A 15 0.37 -1.64 -5.96
N ILE A 16 1.38 -0.78 -5.90
CA ILE A 16 1.23 0.59 -5.40
C ILE A 16 0.92 1.56 -6.53
N GLU A 17 1.65 1.46 -7.62
CA GLU A 17 1.53 2.40 -8.74
C GLU A 17 0.53 1.90 -9.77
N GLY A 18 -0.07 2.85 -10.48
CA GLY A 18 -1.01 2.53 -11.54
C GLY A 18 -2.42 2.97 -11.22
N ALA A 19 -3.23 3.10 -12.25
CA ALA A 19 -4.63 3.49 -12.11
C ALA A 19 -5.39 2.40 -11.36
N GLY A 20 -6.15 2.81 -10.36
CA GLY A 20 -6.94 1.87 -9.56
C GLY A 20 -6.14 1.07 -8.56
N GLN A 21 -4.84 1.31 -8.44
CA GLN A 21 -4.00 0.57 -7.49
C GLN A 21 -3.98 1.28 -6.12
N ALA A 22 -3.18 0.73 -5.20
CA ALA A 22 -3.26 1.14 -3.80
C ALA A 22 -3.12 2.65 -3.58
N ALA A 23 -2.13 3.27 -4.18
CA ALA A 23 -1.91 4.71 -3.98
C ALA A 23 -3.10 5.52 -4.48
N ALA A 24 -3.61 5.18 -5.66
CA ALA A 24 -4.76 5.87 -6.23
C ALA A 24 -6.00 5.68 -5.37
N ARG A 25 -6.21 4.46 -4.87
CA ARG A 25 -7.38 4.17 -4.02
C ARG A 25 -7.32 4.93 -2.70
N LEU A 26 -6.11 5.16 -2.19
CA LEU A 26 -5.92 5.89 -0.94
C LEU A 26 -5.81 7.40 -1.14
N GLY A 27 -5.79 7.85 -2.39
CA GLY A 27 -5.64 9.26 -2.70
C GLY A 27 -4.25 9.79 -2.38
N LEU A 28 -3.24 8.93 -2.48
CA LEU A 28 -1.86 9.27 -2.17
C LEU A 28 -0.98 9.10 -3.39
N ARG A 29 0.16 9.79 -3.37
CA ARG A 29 1.18 9.53 -4.38
C ARG A 29 1.91 8.24 -4.01
N PRO A 30 2.42 7.50 -5.00
CA PRO A 30 3.14 6.26 -4.70
C PRO A 30 4.27 6.43 -3.69
N SER A 31 5.07 7.50 -3.82
CA SER A 31 6.16 7.74 -2.89
C SER A 31 5.64 8.01 -1.47
N THR A 32 4.55 8.74 -1.36
CA THR A 32 3.93 9.03 -0.07
C THR A 32 3.45 7.74 0.58
N LEU A 33 2.81 6.88 -0.20
CA LEU A 33 2.32 5.60 0.34
C LEU A 33 3.48 4.74 0.81
N ARG A 34 4.56 4.67 0.03
CA ARG A 34 5.74 3.89 0.42
C ARG A 34 6.33 4.40 1.74
N ASN A 35 6.39 5.72 1.90
CA ASN A 35 6.90 6.30 3.15
C ASN A 35 6.02 5.93 4.32
N ARG A 36 4.70 5.98 4.15
CA ARG A 36 3.78 5.61 5.22
C ARG A 36 3.90 4.14 5.58
N MET A 37 4.04 3.29 4.57
CA MET A 37 4.24 1.86 4.81
C MET A 37 5.49 1.61 5.65
N ARG A 38 6.57 2.32 5.33
CA ARG A 38 7.82 2.18 6.08
C ARG A 38 7.63 2.60 7.53
N LYS A 39 6.98 3.74 7.75
CA LYS A 39 6.74 4.24 9.10
C LYS A 39 5.84 3.32 9.91
N LEU A 40 4.86 2.72 9.28
CA LEU A 40 3.91 1.86 9.95
C LEU A 40 4.39 0.40 10.04
N GLY A 41 5.52 0.11 9.43
CA GLY A 41 6.04 -1.25 9.43
C GLY A 41 5.24 -2.21 8.55
N ILE A 42 4.59 -1.67 7.53
CA ILE A 42 3.82 -2.49 6.60
C ILE A 42 4.72 -2.90 5.44
N GLY A 43 4.73 -4.17 5.12
CA GLY A 43 5.52 -4.65 4.00
C GLY A 43 4.85 -5.82 3.33
N ARG A 44 5.26 -6.08 2.08
CA ARG A 44 4.77 -7.22 1.35
C ARG A 44 5.16 -8.50 2.09
N PRO A 45 4.21 -9.41 2.30
CA PRO A 45 4.56 -10.68 2.95
C PRO A 45 5.60 -11.41 2.13
N LYS A 46 6.60 -11.93 2.80
CA LYS A 46 7.61 -12.74 2.11
C LYS A 46 7.00 -14.07 1.76
N SER A 47 7.14 -14.47 0.53
CA SER A 47 6.67 -15.77 0.10
C SER A 47 7.78 -16.80 0.33
N GLY A 48 7.43 -17.84 1.01
CA GLY A 48 8.30 -18.96 1.24
C GLY A 48 9.41 -18.73 2.19
#